data_65079563d0607fadcb78a4de1b20916f
#
_entry.id   65079563d0607fadcb78a4de1b20916f
#
_cell.length_a   1.000
_cell.length_b   1.000
_cell.length_c   1.000
_cell.angle_alpha   90.00
_cell.angle_beta   90.00
_cell.angle_gamma   90.00
#
_symmetry.space_group_name_H-M   'P 1'
#
loop_
_entity.id
_entity.type
_entity.pdbx_description
1 polymer ?
#
loop_
_entity_poly.entity_id
_entity_poly.type
_entity_poly.pdbx_seq_one_letter_code
_entity_poly.pdbx_strand_id
1 'polypeptide(L)' 'MKKKMKKGKRELIIEIGREQILYSDFKKELDKRVKEISKYDEDVKMYFNLKECAIYCVSESGKQLRIGLDEIWIKQ' A
#
# COMPACT_ATOMS: atom_id res chain seq x y z
N MET A 1 -2.75 -33.51 1.97
CA MET A 1 -3.08 -32.69 1.94
C MET A 1 -3.53 -32.02 2.92
N LYS A 2 -3.59 -31.35 3.25
CA LYS A 2 -3.93 -30.72 4.12
C LYS A 2 -5.23 -30.30 4.15
N LYS A 3 -5.88 -30.38 4.97
CA LYS A 3 -7.01 -30.06 5.08
C LYS A 3 -7.19 -28.71 5.22
N LYS A 4 -7.90 -28.10 4.77
CA LYS A 4 -8.10 -26.85 4.86
C LYS A 4 -9.03 -26.49 5.85
N MET A 5 -8.73 -25.87 6.83
CA MET A 5 -9.61 -25.46 7.76
C MET A 5 -10.09 -24.14 7.40
N LYS A 6 -11.29 -23.80 7.67
CA LYS A 6 -11.81 -22.55 7.34
C LYS A 6 -11.18 -21.53 8.19
N LYS A 7 -10.58 -20.51 7.64
CA LYS A 7 -9.96 -19.52 8.38
C LYS A 7 -10.86 -18.39 8.67
N GLY A 8 -10.82 -17.85 9.80
CA GLY A 8 -11.60 -16.67 10.14
C GLY A 8 -11.11 -15.51 9.33
N LYS A 9 -11.94 -14.49 9.18
CA LYS A 9 -11.58 -13.33 8.42
C LYS A 9 -10.66 -12.47 9.23
N ARG A 10 -9.65 -11.96 8.65
CA ARG A 10 -8.74 -11.05 9.32
C ARG A 10 -8.64 -9.78 8.53
N GLU A 11 -8.91 -8.67 9.17
CA GLU A 11 -8.87 -7.40 8.50
C GLU A 11 -7.97 -6.46 9.28
N LEU A 12 -7.21 -5.68 8.59
CA LEU A 12 -6.37 -4.69 9.23
C LEU A 12 -6.90 -3.34 8.76
N ILE A 13 -7.27 -2.50 9.70
CA ILE A 13 -7.77 -1.18 9.37
C ILE A 13 -6.72 -0.17 9.81
N ILE A 14 -6.35 0.70 8.91
CA ILE A 14 -5.36 1.72 9.20
C ILE A 14 -6.11 3.00 9.49
N GLU A 15 -5.83 3.59 10.64
CA GLU A 15 -6.52 4.79 11.03
C GLU A 15 -5.53 5.91 11.24
N ILE A 16 -5.70 7.03 10.60
CA ILE A 16 -4.83 8.16 10.78
C ILE A 16 -5.71 9.38 10.91
N GLY A 17 -5.63 10.07 12.03
CA GLY A 17 -6.51 11.17 12.30
C GLY A 17 -7.92 10.64 12.38
N ARG A 18 -8.79 11.13 11.55
CA ARG A 18 -10.15 10.67 11.56
C ARG A 18 -10.44 9.77 10.40
N GLU A 19 -9.44 9.49 9.58
CA GLU A 19 -9.63 8.68 8.40
C GLU A 19 -9.31 7.22 8.66
N GLN A 20 -10.05 6.35 8.07
CA GLN A 20 -9.79 4.91 8.19
C GLN A 20 -9.83 4.27 6.82
N ILE A 21 -9.03 3.29 6.60
CA ILE A 21 -9.04 2.57 5.34
C ILE A 21 -8.67 1.12 5.62
N LEU A 22 -9.30 0.21 4.94
CA LEU A 22 -9.01 -1.20 5.10
C LEU A 22 -7.68 -1.45 4.42
N TYR A 23 -6.80 -2.15 5.08
CA TYR A 23 -5.46 -2.41 4.55
C TYR A 23 -5.47 -3.03 3.15
N SER A 24 -6.38 -3.95 2.89
CA SER A 24 -6.39 -4.58 1.58
C SER A 24 -6.70 -3.57 0.46
N ASP A 25 -7.55 -2.58 0.76
CA ASP A 25 -7.87 -1.58 -0.25
C ASP A 25 -6.68 -0.64 -0.42
N PHE A 26 -6.03 -0.33 0.69
CA PHE A 26 -4.88 0.53 0.69
C PHE A 26 -3.77 -0.12 -0.17
N LYS A 27 -3.56 -1.41 0.02
CA LYS A 27 -2.55 -2.11 -0.71
C LYS A 27 -2.83 -2.16 -2.20
N LYS A 28 -4.08 -2.28 -2.58
CA LYS A 28 -4.44 -2.31 -3.97
C LYS A 28 -4.10 -0.99 -4.64
N GLU A 29 -4.36 0.11 -3.95
CA GLU A 29 -4.05 1.41 -4.52
C GLU A 29 -2.55 1.63 -4.62
N LEU A 30 -1.82 1.14 -3.63
CA LEU A 30 -0.38 1.26 -3.66
C LEU A 30 0.17 0.48 -4.85
N ASP A 31 -0.31 -0.72 -5.04
CA ASP A 31 0.18 -1.57 -6.11
C ASP A 31 -0.09 -0.91 -7.47
N LYS A 32 -1.20 -0.23 -7.59
CA LYS A 32 -1.51 0.42 -8.81
C LYS A 32 -0.53 1.54 -9.08
N ARG A 33 -0.21 2.33 -8.08
CA ARG A 33 0.68 3.45 -8.25
C ARG A 33 2.12 3.01 -8.48
N VAL A 34 2.51 1.94 -7.84
CA VAL A 34 3.86 1.45 -7.95
C VAL A 34 4.18 0.98 -9.36
N LYS A 35 3.17 0.55 -10.09
CA LYS A 35 3.39 0.10 -11.43
C LYS A 35 3.89 1.23 -12.33
N GLU A 36 3.77 2.46 -11.87
CA GLU A 36 4.22 3.58 -12.67
C GLU A 36 5.74 3.68 -12.66
N ILE A 37 6.41 3.11 -11.68
CA ILE A 37 7.86 3.23 -11.61
C ILE A 37 8.58 1.90 -11.68
N SER A 38 7.88 0.81 -11.79
CA SER A 38 8.53 -0.49 -11.76
C SER A 38 7.92 -1.48 -12.71
N LYS A 39 8.69 -2.47 -13.07
CA LYS A 39 8.21 -3.53 -13.91
C LYS A 39 7.61 -4.57 -13.02
N TYR A 40 6.83 -5.46 -13.57
CA TYR A 40 6.16 -6.48 -12.80
C TYR A 40 7.08 -7.29 -11.91
N ASP A 41 8.25 -7.64 -12.36
CA ASP A 41 9.13 -8.49 -11.59
C ASP A 41 10.19 -7.71 -10.83
N GLU A 42 10.05 -6.41 -10.75
CA GLU A 42 11.05 -5.60 -10.09
C GLU A 42 10.69 -5.40 -8.63
N ASP A 43 11.68 -5.42 -7.76
CA ASP A 43 11.44 -5.19 -6.35
C ASP A 43 11.23 -3.70 -6.11
N VAL A 44 10.36 -3.38 -5.21
CA VAL A 44 10.10 -2.00 -4.86
C VAL A 44 10.04 -1.90 -3.36
N LYS A 45 10.76 -0.94 -2.79
CA LYS A 45 10.72 -0.73 -1.36
C LYS A 45 9.79 0.43 -1.11
N MET A 46 8.94 0.31 -0.12
CA MET A 46 8.00 1.35 0.21
C MET A 46 8.20 1.78 1.65
N TYR A 47 8.34 3.05 1.87
CA TYR A 47 8.56 3.58 3.20
C TYR A 47 7.40 4.47 3.59
N PHE A 48 6.76 4.17 4.69
CA PHE A 48 5.62 4.94 5.13
C PHE A 48 6.14 6.02 6.07
N ASN A 49 6.07 7.26 5.68
CA ASN A 49 6.53 8.35 6.51
C ASN A 49 5.33 8.97 7.19
N LEU A 50 5.13 8.67 8.46
CA LEU A 50 3.98 9.14 9.19
C LEU A 50 3.98 10.65 9.37
N LYS A 51 5.13 11.24 9.54
CA LYS A 51 5.21 12.63 9.74
C LYS A 51 4.72 13.38 8.53
N GLU A 52 5.01 12.92 7.36
CA GLU A 52 4.60 13.57 6.16
C GLU A 52 3.30 13.01 5.62
N CYS A 53 2.81 11.97 6.20
CA CYS A 53 1.63 11.25 5.73
C CYS A 53 1.78 10.89 4.25
N ALA A 54 2.88 10.29 3.94
CA ALA A 54 3.17 9.90 2.57
C ALA A 54 3.94 8.60 2.51
N ILE A 55 3.90 7.95 1.38
CA ILE A 55 4.64 6.72 1.18
C ILE A 55 5.64 6.99 0.10
N TYR A 56 6.89 6.66 0.35
CA TYR A 56 7.95 6.84 -0.62
C TYR A 56 8.28 5.48 -1.20
N CYS A 57 8.24 5.37 -2.50
CA CYS A 57 8.51 4.10 -3.16
C CYS A 57 9.78 4.22 -4.00
N VAL A 58 10.63 3.23 -3.94
CA VAL A 58 11.87 3.24 -4.69
C VAL A 58 12.00 1.89 -5.40
N SER A 59 12.11 1.92 -6.71
CA SER A 59 12.22 0.68 -7.47
C SER A 59 13.68 0.26 -7.55
N GLU A 60 13.90 -0.95 -7.96
CA GLU A 60 15.24 -1.48 -8.09
C GLU A 60 16.05 -0.66 -9.08
N SER A 61 15.45 -0.10 -10.07
CA SER A 61 16.16 0.67 -11.07
C SER A 61 16.41 2.10 -10.60
N GLY A 62 15.98 2.42 -9.41
CA GLY A 62 16.24 3.74 -8.85
C GLY A 62 15.16 4.79 -9.04
N LYS A 63 14.06 4.43 -9.64
CA LYS A 63 12.99 5.39 -9.83
C LYS A 63 12.28 5.57 -8.52
N GLN A 64 11.80 6.77 -8.27
CA GLN A 64 11.15 7.08 -7.02
C GLN A 64 9.76 7.67 -7.23
N LEU A 65 8.90 7.46 -6.27
CA LEU A 65 7.55 7.98 -6.34
C LEU A 65 7.11 8.32 -4.93
N ARG A 66 6.48 9.46 -4.75
CA ARG A 66 5.94 9.84 -3.46
C ARG A 66 4.42 9.85 -3.60
N ILE A 67 3.74 9.15 -2.73
CA ILE A 67 2.30 9.07 -2.77
C ILE A 67 1.76 9.64 -1.49
N GLY A 68 1.05 10.76 -1.55
CA GLY A 68 0.46 11.31 -0.35
C GLY A 68 -0.70 10.45 0.07
N LEU A 69 -0.93 10.29 1.35
CA LEU A 69 -2.03 9.47 1.80
C LEU A 69 -3.36 10.02 1.35
N ASP A 70 -3.48 11.32 1.19
CA ASP A 70 -4.73 11.89 0.75
C ASP A 70 -5.07 11.44 -0.67
N GLU A 71 -4.08 11.02 -1.44
CA GLU A 71 -4.34 10.57 -2.79
C GLU A 71 -5.00 9.19 -2.79
N ILE A 72 -4.77 8.43 -1.76
CA ILE A 72 -5.32 7.11 -1.66
C ILE A 72 -6.61 7.15 -0.85
N TRP A 73 -6.60 7.91 0.22
CA TRP A 73 -7.70 7.92 1.14
C TRP A 73 -8.93 8.55 0.62
N ILE A 74 -8.76 9.50 -0.18
CA ILE A 74 -9.85 10.21 -0.67
C ILE A 74 -10.68 9.57 -1.63
N LYS A 75 -10.36 8.53 -2.14
CA LYS A 75 -11.07 7.95 -3.02
C LYS A 75 -12.26 7.58 -2.50
N GLN A 76 -13.11 7.74 -2.51
CA GLN A 76 -14.20 7.30 -1.95
C GLN A 76 -15.19 7.38 -2.68
#